data_4cfec7712c1ee47eaab2c5a9e3123290
#
_entry.id   4cfec7712c1ee47eaab2c5a9e3123290
#
_cell.length_a   1.000
_cell.length_b   1.000
_cell.length_c   1.000
_cell.angle_alpha   90.00
_cell.angle_beta   90.00
_cell.angle_gamma   90.00
#
_symmetry.space_group_name_H-M   'P 1'
#
loop_
_entity.id
_entity.type
_entity.pdbx_description
1 polymer ?
#
loop_
_entity_poly.entity_id
_entity_poly.type
_entity_poly.pdbx_seq_one_letter_code
_entity_poly.pdbx_strand_id
1 'polypeptide(L)'
;MKNQTNNDLRQLREALLELHKNLIHHQKRAYEKKHGKLESRHKLYQLVTDHPEFSWIRQLSELIVSMDELQDKKILLSTSQKRDLLKYVHRLLTISKHKTKFEKEYQHAVQQNPSVTIAHAGVMQALRKMMGADD
;
A
#
# COMPACT_ATOMS: atom_id res chain seq x y z
N MET A 1 20.41 3.00 -16.83
CA MET A 1 20.36 2.19 -15.62
C MET A 1 19.76 2.94 -14.44
N LYS A 2 20.21 4.17 -14.14
CA LYS A 2 19.54 5.00 -13.14
C LYS A 2 18.08 5.23 -13.49
N ASN A 3 17.77 5.39 -14.78
CA ASN A 3 16.41 5.63 -15.26
C ASN A 3 15.50 4.42 -15.06
N GLN A 4 16.05 3.20 -15.20
CA GLN A 4 15.26 1.99 -15.02
C GLN A 4 14.91 1.76 -13.55
N THR A 5 15.84 2.03 -12.63
CA THR A 5 15.59 1.91 -11.19
C THR A 5 14.52 2.90 -10.76
N ASN A 6 14.60 4.15 -11.22
CA ASN A 6 13.59 5.17 -10.91
C ASN A 6 12.22 4.79 -11.49
N ASN A 7 12.23 4.21 -12.69
CA ASN A 7 11.00 3.77 -13.35
C ASN A 7 10.36 2.60 -12.60
N ASP A 8 11.17 1.66 -12.13
CA ASP A 8 10.70 0.52 -11.35
C ASP A 8 10.12 0.97 -10.00
N LEU A 9 10.77 1.92 -9.33
CA LEU A 9 10.25 2.48 -8.08
C LEU A 9 8.93 3.21 -8.33
N ARG A 10 8.82 3.92 -9.45
CA ARG A 10 7.56 4.58 -9.83
C ARG A 10 6.46 3.55 -10.03
N GLN A 11 6.75 2.44 -10.72
CA GLN A 11 5.77 1.38 -10.94
C GLN A 11 5.32 0.75 -9.63
N LEU A 12 6.27 0.51 -8.72
CA LEU A 12 5.93 -0.02 -7.40
C LEU A 12 5.04 0.97 -6.64
N ARG A 13 5.39 2.26 -6.68
CA ARG A 13 4.61 3.29 -6.02
C ARG A 13 3.18 3.36 -6.59
N GLU A 14 3.05 3.29 -7.90
CA GLU A 14 1.73 3.31 -8.55
C GLU A 14 0.90 2.10 -8.15
N ALA A 15 1.53 0.92 -8.06
CA ALA A 15 0.85 -0.30 -7.61
C ALA A 15 0.39 -0.16 -6.16
N LEU A 16 1.22 0.43 -5.30
CA LEU A 16 0.87 0.67 -3.90
C LEU A 16 -0.26 1.68 -3.77
N LEU A 17 -0.28 2.72 -4.62
CA LEU A 17 -1.38 3.69 -4.64
C LEU A 17 -2.70 3.03 -5.03
N GLU A 18 -2.67 2.16 -6.02
CA GLU A 18 -3.86 1.43 -6.44
C GLU A 18 -4.36 0.52 -5.31
N LEU A 19 -3.46 -0.18 -4.64
CA LEU A 19 -3.80 -0.99 -3.49
C LEU A 19 -4.40 -0.14 -2.38
N HIS A 20 -3.79 0.99 -2.05
CA HIS A 20 -4.25 1.91 -1.01
C HIS A 20 -5.67 2.39 -1.31
N LYS A 21 -5.92 2.80 -2.56
CA LYS A 21 -7.23 3.24 -3.00
C LYS A 21 -8.29 2.15 -2.77
N ASN A 22 -7.98 0.93 -3.13
CA ASN A 22 -8.92 -0.18 -2.96
C ASN A 22 -9.15 -0.53 -1.50
N LEU A 23 -8.13 -0.40 -0.65
CA LEU A 23 -8.29 -0.61 0.79
C LEU A 23 -9.17 0.47 1.42
N ILE A 24 -9.00 1.72 1.01
CA ILE A 24 -9.86 2.82 1.49
C ILE A 24 -11.31 2.55 1.09
N HIS A 25 -11.56 2.16 -0.14
CA HIS A 25 -12.91 1.82 -0.59
C HIS A 25 -13.49 0.63 0.17
N HIS A 26 -12.67 -0.38 0.43
CA HIS A 26 -13.09 -1.55 1.19
C HIS A 26 -13.53 -1.14 2.61
N GLN A 27 -12.71 -0.35 3.29
CA GLN A 27 -13.01 0.11 4.65
C GLN A 27 -14.20 1.07 4.67
N LYS A 28 -14.34 1.89 3.63
CA LYS A 28 -15.49 2.78 3.49
C LYS A 28 -16.79 1.98 3.48
N ARG A 29 -16.85 0.91 2.71
CA ARG A 29 -18.05 0.05 2.66
C ARG A 29 -18.35 -0.57 4.02
N ALA A 30 -17.33 -1.03 4.72
CA ALA A 30 -17.50 -1.60 6.05
C ALA A 30 -18.02 -0.54 7.03
N TYR A 31 -17.49 0.67 6.95
CA TYR A 31 -17.93 1.79 7.77
C TYR A 31 -19.39 2.14 7.49
N GLU A 32 -19.75 2.23 6.21
CA GLU A 32 -21.11 2.60 5.81
C GLU A 32 -22.15 1.56 6.23
N LYS A 33 -21.77 0.29 6.30
CA LYS A 33 -22.67 -0.76 6.80
C LYS A 33 -23.04 -0.54 8.27
N LYS A 34 -22.10 -0.02 9.07
CA LYS A 34 -22.31 0.21 10.48
C LYS A 34 -22.94 1.58 10.79
N HIS A 35 -22.55 2.60 10.04
CA HIS A 35 -22.84 3.99 10.39
C HIS A 35 -23.70 4.74 9.38
N GLY A 36 -24.04 4.10 8.27
CA GLY A 36 -24.80 4.75 7.21
C GLY A 36 -23.92 5.38 6.15
N LYS A 37 -24.54 5.74 5.05
CA LYS A 37 -23.83 6.22 3.86
C LYS A 37 -23.14 7.56 4.11
N LEU A 38 -21.89 7.67 3.67
CA LEU A 38 -21.13 8.91 3.74
C LEU A 38 -21.63 9.91 2.70
N GLU A 39 -21.80 11.16 3.13
CA GLU A 39 -22.40 12.21 2.30
C GLU A 39 -21.39 12.94 1.41
N SER A 40 -20.09 12.89 1.74
CA SER A 40 -19.09 13.67 0.99
C SER A 40 -17.72 13.04 1.04
N ARG A 41 -16.89 13.43 0.05
CA ARG A 41 -15.47 13.06 0.03
C ARG A 41 -14.72 13.67 1.20
N HIS A 42 -15.11 14.87 1.60
CA HIS A 42 -14.49 15.55 2.73
C HIS A 42 -14.66 14.74 4.02
N LYS A 43 -15.86 14.21 4.24
CA LYS A 43 -16.12 13.36 5.40
C LYS A 43 -15.27 12.09 5.35
N LEU A 44 -15.16 11.47 4.19
CA LEU A 44 -14.29 10.29 4.02
C LEU A 44 -12.84 10.62 4.34
N TYR A 45 -12.36 11.76 3.85
CA TYR A 45 -10.98 12.19 4.12
C TYR A 45 -10.73 12.35 5.62
N GLN A 46 -11.68 12.95 6.33
CA GLN A 46 -11.57 13.10 7.78
C GLN A 46 -11.50 11.75 8.49
N LEU A 47 -12.32 10.79 8.06
CA LEU A 47 -12.32 9.45 8.64
C LEU A 47 -11.00 8.72 8.38
N VAL A 48 -10.48 8.79 7.17
CA VAL A 48 -9.20 8.17 6.81
C VAL A 48 -8.09 8.73 7.68
N THR A 49 -8.13 10.02 7.96
CA THR A 49 -7.10 10.69 8.75
C THR A 49 -7.21 10.38 10.24
N ASP A 50 -8.42 10.38 10.78
CA ASP A 50 -8.61 10.39 12.23
C ASP A 50 -9.36 9.21 12.84
N HIS A 51 -10.16 8.49 12.07
CA HIS A 51 -11.05 7.49 12.63
C HIS A 51 -10.34 6.14 12.88
N PRO A 52 -10.57 5.53 14.07
CA PRO A 52 -9.93 4.25 14.40
C PRO A 52 -10.18 3.12 13.40
N GLU A 53 -11.35 3.08 12.75
CA GLU A 53 -11.65 2.02 11.79
C GLU A 53 -10.79 2.09 10.53
N PHE A 54 -10.17 3.26 10.25
CA PHE A 54 -9.29 3.44 9.12
C PHE A 54 -7.80 3.41 9.52
N SER A 55 -7.51 3.37 10.81
CA SER A 55 -6.14 3.52 11.31
C SER A 55 -5.20 2.40 10.86
N TRP A 56 -5.73 1.21 10.60
CA TRP A 56 -4.90 0.09 10.19
C TRP A 56 -4.25 0.30 8.80
N ILE A 57 -4.85 1.16 7.98
CA ILE A 57 -4.33 1.45 6.63
C ILE A 57 -3.18 2.46 6.67
N ARG A 58 -3.01 3.15 7.79
CA ARG A 58 -2.04 4.24 7.93
C ARG A 58 -0.61 3.82 7.63
N GLN A 59 -0.24 2.60 8.00
CA GLN A 59 1.11 2.09 7.76
C GLN A 59 1.45 2.09 6.27
N LEU A 60 0.48 1.72 5.43
CA LEU A 60 0.64 1.76 3.98
C LEU A 60 0.68 3.21 3.48
N SER A 61 -0.17 4.08 4.03
CA SER A 61 -0.16 5.50 3.70
C SER A 61 1.19 6.14 3.96
N GLU A 62 1.79 5.83 5.12
CA GLU A 62 3.10 6.35 5.50
C GLU A 62 4.21 5.88 4.55
N LEU A 63 4.13 4.62 4.13
CA LEU A 63 5.08 4.09 3.16
C LEU A 63 5.01 4.86 1.84
N ILE A 64 3.80 5.11 1.35
CA ILE A 64 3.60 5.83 0.08
C ILE A 64 4.12 7.26 0.19
N VAL A 65 3.84 7.94 1.31
CA VAL A 65 4.35 9.31 1.55
C VAL A 65 5.87 9.31 1.55
N SER A 66 6.51 8.34 2.19
CA SER A 66 7.96 8.22 2.20
C SER A 66 8.53 8.07 0.80
N MET A 67 7.88 7.25 -0.03
CA MET A 67 8.32 7.07 -1.42
C MET A 67 8.12 8.35 -2.24
N ASP A 68 7.03 9.08 -1.99
CA ASP A 68 6.80 10.37 -2.65
C ASP A 68 7.90 11.39 -2.30
N GLU A 69 8.33 11.42 -1.03
CA GLU A 69 9.40 12.32 -0.61
C GLU A 69 10.72 12.00 -1.30
N LEU A 70 11.04 10.71 -1.43
CA LEU A 70 12.25 10.30 -2.14
C LEU A 70 12.23 10.81 -3.58
N GLN A 71 11.07 10.69 -4.23
CA GLN A 71 10.92 11.10 -5.61
C GLN A 71 10.98 12.62 -5.77
N ASP A 72 10.28 13.35 -4.89
CA ASP A 72 10.23 14.81 -4.93
C ASP A 72 11.60 15.44 -4.67
N LYS A 73 12.36 14.88 -3.75
CA LYS A 73 13.70 15.36 -3.41
C LYS A 73 14.78 14.80 -4.33
N LYS A 74 14.39 13.98 -5.30
CA LYS A 74 15.29 13.32 -6.25
C LYS A 74 16.40 12.55 -5.54
N ILE A 75 16.06 11.91 -4.42
CA ILE A 75 17.01 11.10 -3.67
C ILE A 75 17.19 9.77 -4.37
N LEU A 76 18.46 9.43 -4.65
CA LEU A 76 18.81 8.14 -5.24
C LEU A 76 19.15 7.17 -4.11
N LEU A 77 18.44 6.05 -4.09
CA LEU A 77 18.72 5.00 -3.12
C LEU A 77 19.95 4.20 -3.54
N SER A 78 20.77 3.86 -2.56
CA SER A 78 21.85 2.90 -2.79
C SER A 78 21.24 1.52 -3.01
N THR A 79 22.04 0.58 -3.50
CA THR A 79 21.61 -0.81 -3.70
C THR A 79 21.08 -1.40 -2.38
N SER A 80 21.79 -1.13 -1.28
CA SER A 80 21.40 -1.61 0.03
C SER A 80 20.06 -1.01 0.50
N GLN A 81 19.91 0.30 0.34
CA GLN A 81 18.68 0.99 0.72
C GLN A 81 17.48 0.51 -0.09
N LYS A 82 17.68 0.31 -1.40
CA LYS A 82 16.65 -0.23 -2.27
C LYS A 82 16.23 -1.63 -1.83
N ARG A 83 17.20 -2.48 -1.52
CA ARG A 83 16.94 -3.85 -1.04
C ARG A 83 16.13 -3.83 0.25
N ASP A 84 16.49 -2.96 1.18
CA ASP A 84 15.78 -2.82 2.45
C ASP A 84 14.33 -2.37 2.24
N LEU A 85 14.12 -1.43 1.32
CA LEU A 85 12.78 -0.97 0.97
C LEU A 85 11.94 -2.12 0.41
N LEU A 86 12.48 -2.88 -0.53
CA LEU A 86 11.76 -4.00 -1.15
C LEU A 86 11.41 -5.08 -0.12
N LYS A 87 12.34 -5.36 0.79
CA LYS A 87 12.09 -6.32 1.89
C LYS A 87 10.98 -5.82 2.81
N TYR A 88 10.99 -4.54 3.12
CA TYR A 88 9.96 -3.96 3.97
C TYR A 88 8.58 -4.08 3.34
N VAL A 89 8.46 -3.69 2.06
CA VAL A 89 7.18 -3.78 1.33
C VAL A 89 6.70 -5.23 1.27
N HIS A 90 7.60 -6.14 0.92
CA HIS A 90 7.27 -7.57 0.82
C HIS A 90 6.78 -8.11 2.16
N ARG A 91 7.49 -7.79 3.24
CA ARG A 91 7.12 -8.25 4.59
C ARG A 91 5.79 -7.67 5.03
N LEU A 92 5.57 -6.37 4.78
CA LEU A 92 4.33 -5.71 5.16
C LEU A 92 3.11 -6.37 4.51
N LEU A 93 3.22 -6.75 3.24
CA LEU A 93 2.09 -7.23 2.45
C LEU A 93 2.02 -8.75 2.30
N THR A 94 3.00 -9.48 2.84
CA THR A 94 2.96 -10.94 2.79
C THR A 94 1.94 -11.47 3.79
N ILE A 95 1.05 -12.33 3.30
CA ILE A 95 0.03 -12.96 4.11
C ILE A 95 0.69 -14.13 4.84
N SER A 96 0.91 -13.98 6.14
CA SER A 96 1.54 -14.98 6.97
C SER A 96 0.78 -15.16 8.27
N LYS A 97 1.39 -15.74 9.29
CA LYS A 97 0.74 -15.88 10.60
C LYS A 97 0.69 -14.52 11.29
N HIS A 98 -0.52 -14.03 11.51
CA HIS A 98 -0.76 -12.63 11.80
C HIS A 98 -0.86 -12.29 13.24
N LYS A 99 -0.10 -11.30 13.65
CA LYS A 99 -0.13 -10.81 15.03
C LYS A 99 -0.50 -9.33 15.10
N THR A 100 -0.27 -8.58 14.03
CA THR A 100 -0.61 -7.16 14.03
C THR A 100 -2.02 -6.92 13.49
N LYS A 101 -2.60 -5.78 13.88
CA LYS A 101 -3.91 -5.39 13.39
C LYS A 101 -3.89 -5.20 11.87
N PHE A 102 -2.83 -4.60 11.34
CA PHE A 102 -2.69 -4.43 9.90
C PHE A 102 -2.76 -5.77 9.18
N GLU A 103 -1.98 -6.74 9.63
CA GLU A 103 -1.92 -8.05 8.97
C GLU A 103 -3.28 -8.73 8.93
N LYS A 104 -4.02 -8.70 10.04
CA LYS A 104 -5.35 -9.31 10.14
C LYS A 104 -6.34 -8.64 9.21
N GLU A 105 -6.40 -7.31 9.25
CA GLU A 105 -7.35 -6.55 8.44
C GLU A 105 -6.98 -6.63 6.96
N TYR A 106 -5.69 -6.60 6.64
CA TYR A 106 -5.22 -6.69 5.27
C TYR A 106 -5.55 -8.05 4.66
N GLN A 107 -5.26 -9.11 5.39
CA GLN A 107 -5.58 -10.47 4.94
C GLN A 107 -7.07 -10.63 4.69
N HIS A 108 -7.89 -10.11 5.61
CA HIS A 108 -9.35 -10.16 5.46
C HIS A 108 -9.79 -9.43 4.18
N ALA A 109 -9.23 -8.25 3.94
CA ALA A 109 -9.56 -7.47 2.75
C ALA A 109 -9.17 -8.21 1.46
N VAL A 110 -7.96 -8.79 1.44
CA VAL A 110 -7.48 -9.56 0.28
C VAL A 110 -8.40 -10.77 0.01
N GLN A 111 -8.84 -11.45 1.06
CA GLN A 111 -9.70 -12.63 0.91
C GLN A 111 -11.13 -12.29 0.51
N GLN A 112 -11.65 -11.16 0.96
CA GLN A 112 -13.05 -10.82 0.79
C GLN A 112 -13.33 -9.90 -0.40
N ASN A 113 -12.33 -9.18 -0.90
CA ASN A 113 -12.55 -8.16 -1.91
C ASN A 113 -11.68 -8.42 -3.15
N PRO A 114 -12.29 -8.84 -4.27
CA PRO A 114 -11.52 -9.13 -5.50
C PRO A 114 -10.67 -7.96 -6.00
N SER A 115 -11.15 -6.73 -5.85
CA SER A 115 -10.38 -5.55 -6.27
C SER A 115 -9.10 -5.41 -5.45
N VAL A 116 -9.17 -5.72 -4.15
CA VAL A 116 -7.99 -5.72 -3.29
C VAL A 116 -7.05 -6.86 -3.67
N THR A 117 -7.60 -8.03 -3.95
CA THR A 117 -6.80 -9.19 -4.37
C THR A 117 -6.00 -8.87 -5.64
N ILE A 118 -6.64 -8.27 -6.62
CA ILE A 118 -5.99 -7.89 -7.88
C ILE A 118 -4.91 -6.84 -7.64
N ALA A 119 -5.21 -5.83 -6.82
CA ALA A 119 -4.24 -4.78 -6.50
C ALA A 119 -3.04 -5.35 -5.73
N HIS A 120 -3.28 -6.28 -4.81
CA HIS A 120 -2.22 -6.98 -4.10
C HIS A 120 -1.30 -7.72 -5.08
N ALA A 121 -1.89 -8.45 -6.03
CA ALA A 121 -1.12 -9.17 -7.04
C ALA A 121 -0.27 -8.20 -7.87
N GLY A 122 -0.79 -7.02 -8.17
CA GLY A 122 -0.06 -6.00 -8.91
C GLY A 122 1.19 -5.52 -8.17
N VAL A 123 1.09 -5.35 -6.85
CA VAL A 123 2.23 -4.97 -6.02
C VAL A 123 3.27 -6.10 -6.01
N MET A 124 2.82 -7.34 -5.83
CA MET A 124 3.73 -8.48 -5.81
C MET A 124 4.47 -8.66 -7.12
N GLN A 125 3.78 -8.40 -8.24
CA GLN A 125 4.40 -8.44 -9.56
C GLN A 125 5.47 -7.36 -9.71
N ALA A 126 5.19 -6.14 -9.27
CA ALA A 126 6.15 -5.05 -9.30
C ALA A 126 7.38 -5.36 -8.45
N LEU A 127 7.17 -5.95 -7.27
CA LEU A 127 8.28 -6.37 -6.39
C LEU A 127 9.16 -7.42 -7.06
N ARG A 128 8.54 -8.43 -7.66
CA ARG A 128 9.29 -9.50 -8.33
C ARG A 128 10.11 -8.96 -9.48
N LYS A 129 9.55 -8.03 -10.24
CA LYS A 129 10.25 -7.39 -11.35
C LYS A 129 11.51 -6.67 -10.86
N MET A 130 11.40 -5.94 -9.74
CA MET A 130 12.55 -5.24 -9.18
C MET A 130 13.58 -6.20 -8.59
N MET A 131 13.12 -7.26 -7.94
CA MET A 131 14.02 -8.27 -7.36
C MET A 131 14.70 -9.09 -8.43
N GLY A 132 13.98 -9.44 -9.50
CA GLY A 132 14.52 -10.20 -10.62
C GLY A 132 15.52 -9.41 -11.46
N ALA A 133 15.42 -8.07 -11.46
CA ALA A 133 16.33 -7.23 -12.19
C ALA A 133 17.74 -7.21 -11.59
N ASP A 134 17.90 -7.74 -10.38
CA ASP A 134 19.20 -7.82 -9.70
C ASP A 134 19.94 -9.11 -10.01
N ASP A 135 19.31 -10.01 -10.75
CA ASP A 135 19.94 -11.23 -11.24
C ASP A 135 20.64 -10.94 -12.60
#